data_164c3f49c31af565c1536b223675afbd
#
_entry.id   164c3f49c31af565c1536b223675afbd
#
_cell.length_a   1.000
_cell.length_b   1.000
_cell.length_c   1.000
_cell.angle_alpha   90.00
_cell.angle_beta   90.00
_cell.angle_gamma   90.00
#
_symmetry.space_group_name_H-M   'P 1'
#
loop_
_entity.id
_entity.type
_entity.pdbx_description
1 polymer ?
#
loop_
_entity_poly.entity_id
_entity_poly.type
_entity_poly.pdbx_seq_one_letter_code
_entity_poly.pdbx_strand_id
1 'polypeptide(L)'
;MRTLILLAIAFVLSCNDSDKKNALNDDILKQVQQNNKQLSKLEPNRYNVAFLIMEGTYNTEFTAPFDIFQHTIFRDSIKSMNVFTVANTDNPITTFEGVRILPDFNYEKDSLPKIDILVVPSAEHHLDSDLEDETLLNFVKQVDKNALFVTSHCDGAFVLAKAGLLDHSVSTTFPSDIDTMRKMFPNLDIRKDVLFVHDGKYLTSAGGAKSFEAALYLCEYLYGKKVAKRLAEGLVIDWNLEKVPHLVITK
;
A
#
# COMPACT_ATOMS: atom_id res chain seq x y z
N MET A 1 -43.21 -62.46 27.39
CA MET A 1 -43.52 -61.08 27.06
C MET A 1 -42.76 -60.16 27.97
N ARG A 2 -41.55 -59.83 27.59
CA ARG A 2 -40.70 -58.75 28.16
C ARG A 2 -39.46 -58.70 27.29
N THR A 3 -39.38 -57.76 26.39
CA THR A 3 -38.13 -57.23 25.82
C THR A 3 -38.51 -56.43 24.60
N LEU A 4 -38.62 -55.09 24.74
CA LEU A 4 -38.48 -54.12 23.66
C LEU A 4 -38.76 -52.69 24.23
N ILE A 5 -37.82 -52.12 24.95
CA ILE A 5 -37.69 -50.65 25.12
C ILE A 5 -36.28 -50.43 25.66
N LEU A 6 -35.29 -50.32 24.77
CA LEU A 6 -33.96 -49.79 25.10
C LEU A 6 -33.15 -49.62 23.81
N LEU A 7 -33.64 -48.76 22.91
CA LEU A 7 -32.82 -48.34 21.74
C LEU A 7 -33.37 -47.02 21.12
N ALA A 8 -33.47 -45.99 21.94
CA ALA A 8 -33.87 -44.70 21.43
C ALA A 8 -33.23 -43.48 22.15
N ILE A 9 -32.14 -43.67 22.92
CA ILE A 9 -31.52 -42.52 23.66
C ILE A 9 -30.10 -42.22 23.24
N ALA A 10 -29.51 -42.91 22.25
CA ALA A 10 -28.11 -42.72 21.88
C ALA A 10 -27.88 -41.73 20.69
N PHE A 11 -28.91 -41.10 20.11
CA PHE A 11 -28.72 -40.28 18.89
C PHE A 11 -28.88 -38.76 19.07
N VAL A 12 -29.12 -38.26 20.27
CA VAL A 12 -29.34 -36.82 20.51
C VAL A 12 -28.14 -36.11 21.12
N LEU A 13 -27.08 -36.83 21.55
CA LEU A 13 -25.90 -36.23 22.18
C LEU A 13 -24.71 -35.96 21.22
N SER A 14 -24.80 -36.42 19.96
CA SER A 14 -23.67 -36.28 19.00
C SER A 14 -23.66 -34.95 18.21
N CYS A 15 -24.82 -34.27 18.07
CA CYS A 15 -24.88 -33.00 17.31
C CYS A 15 -24.47 -31.77 18.13
N ASN A 16 -24.44 -31.86 19.45
CA ASN A 16 -24.17 -30.70 20.30
C ASN A 16 -22.67 -30.47 20.58
N ASP A 17 -21.80 -31.45 20.34
CA ASP A 17 -20.35 -31.33 20.57
C ASP A 17 -19.61 -30.76 19.37
N SER A 18 -20.05 -31.03 18.14
CA SER A 18 -19.45 -30.46 16.94
C SER A 18 -19.73 -28.96 16.81
N ASP A 19 -20.95 -28.52 17.12
CA ASP A 19 -21.33 -27.11 17.07
C ASP A 19 -20.62 -26.29 18.15
N LYS A 20 -20.43 -26.86 19.35
CA LYS A 20 -19.64 -26.23 20.42
C LYS A 20 -18.15 -26.16 20.09
N LYS A 21 -17.57 -27.19 19.45
CA LYS A 21 -16.18 -27.16 19.00
C LYS A 21 -15.97 -26.15 17.88
N ASN A 22 -16.89 -26.04 16.94
CA ASN A 22 -16.83 -25.04 15.88
C ASN A 22 -16.97 -23.64 16.43
N ALA A 23 -17.92 -23.37 17.32
CA ALA A 23 -18.07 -22.07 17.98
C ALA A 23 -16.84 -21.68 18.82
N LEU A 24 -16.25 -22.63 19.55
CA LEU A 24 -15.03 -22.40 20.32
C LEU A 24 -13.82 -22.13 19.42
N ASN A 25 -13.69 -22.82 18.27
CA ASN A 25 -12.65 -22.54 17.29
C ASN A 25 -12.83 -21.17 16.64
N ASP A 26 -14.08 -20.77 16.32
CA ASP A 26 -14.38 -19.46 15.77
C ASP A 26 -14.09 -18.34 16.77
N ASP A 27 -14.38 -18.53 18.06
CA ASP A 27 -14.03 -17.57 19.11
C ASP A 27 -12.53 -17.49 19.36
N ILE A 28 -11.82 -18.62 19.33
CA ILE A 28 -10.35 -18.65 19.41
C ILE A 28 -9.75 -17.96 18.18
N LEU A 29 -10.25 -18.21 16.98
CA LEU A 29 -9.78 -17.55 15.76
C LEU A 29 -10.03 -16.04 15.81
N LYS A 30 -11.20 -15.60 16.29
CA LYS A 30 -11.49 -14.17 16.50
C LYS A 30 -10.59 -13.54 17.56
N GLN A 31 -10.32 -14.22 18.67
CA GLN A 31 -9.39 -13.74 19.70
C GLN A 31 -7.95 -13.69 19.19
N VAL A 32 -7.50 -14.68 18.40
CA VAL A 32 -6.18 -14.68 17.76
C VAL A 32 -6.08 -13.54 16.74
N GLN A 33 -7.14 -13.29 15.96
CA GLN A 33 -7.19 -12.16 15.02
C GLN A 33 -7.19 -10.81 15.74
N GLN A 34 -7.97 -10.65 16.83
CA GLN A 34 -7.97 -9.42 17.65
C GLN A 34 -6.63 -9.19 18.38
N ASN A 35 -5.98 -10.24 18.86
CA ASN A 35 -4.68 -10.13 19.52
C ASN A 35 -3.52 -9.87 18.55
N ASN A 36 -3.67 -10.21 17.26
CA ASN A 36 -2.65 -9.96 16.24
C ASN A 36 -2.76 -8.56 15.61
N LYS A 37 -3.85 -7.83 15.79
CA LYS A 37 -3.96 -6.43 15.37
C LYS A 37 -3.34 -5.50 16.43
N GLN A 38 -2.10 -5.78 16.83
CA GLN A 38 -1.32 -4.81 17.56
C GLN A 38 -0.89 -3.74 16.56
N LEU A 39 -1.72 -2.68 16.47
CA LEU A 39 -1.42 -1.52 15.63
C LEU A 39 0.02 -1.08 15.86
N SER A 40 0.76 -0.91 14.80
CA SER A 40 2.13 -0.38 14.85
C SER A 40 2.12 0.90 15.67
N LYS A 41 2.88 0.93 16.75
CA LYS A 41 2.98 2.12 17.61
C LYS A 41 3.63 3.23 16.80
N LEU A 42 2.83 4.23 16.44
CA LEU A 42 3.32 5.40 15.72
C LEU A 42 4.07 6.32 16.68
N GLU A 43 5.34 6.53 16.42
CA GLU A 43 6.17 7.43 17.22
C GLU A 43 5.86 8.89 16.84
N PRO A 44 5.78 9.80 17.83
CA PRO A 44 5.54 11.22 17.56
C PRO A 44 6.71 11.85 16.80
N ASN A 45 6.43 12.97 16.13
CA ASN A 45 7.42 13.73 15.37
C ASN A 45 8.05 12.99 14.17
N ARG A 46 7.38 11.97 13.65
CA ARG A 46 7.73 11.29 12.40
C ARG A 46 6.74 11.65 11.30
N TYR A 47 7.14 11.46 10.04
CA TYR A 47 6.18 11.43 8.94
C TYR A 47 5.39 10.12 8.99
N ASN A 48 4.07 10.20 8.83
CA ASN A 48 3.22 9.02 8.70
C ASN A 48 3.08 8.65 7.23
N VAL A 49 3.62 7.51 6.85
CA VAL A 49 3.64 6.97 5.49
C VAL A 49 2.71 5.78 5.42
N ALA A 50 1.60 5.93 4.71
CA ALA A 50 0.64 4.87 4.49
C ALA A 50 0.84 4.23 3.12
N PHE A 51 0.95 2.91 3.09
CA PHE A 51 0.93 2.11 1.88
C PHE A 51 -0.47 1.55 1.66
N LEU A 52 -1.12 1.97 0.58
CA LEU A 52 -2.40 1.44 0.17
C LEU A 52 -2.19 0.08 -0.49
N ILE A 53 -2.63 -0.98 0.18
CA ILE A 53 -2.49 -2.35 -0.32
C ILE A 53 -3.87 -2.99 -0.51
N MET A 54 -3.96 -3.92 -1.46
CA MET A 54 -5.18 -4.66 -1.78
C MET A 54 -4.83 -6.04 -2.36
N GLU A 55 -5.84 -6.87 -2.62
CA GLU A 55 -5.61 -8.12 -3.35
C GLU A 55 -4.88 -7.86 -4.66
N GLY A 56 -3.91 -8.70 -4.99
CA GLY A 56 -3.10 -8.57 -6.19
C GLY A 56 -2.06 -7.44 -6.17
N THR A 57 -1.80 -6.77 -5.03
CA THR A 57 -0.68 -5.79 -4.94
C THR A 57 0.63 -6.46 -5.34
N TYR A 58 1.41 -5.82 -6.23
CA TYR A 58 2.72 -6.31 -6.65
C TYR A 58 3.78 -6.11 -5.58
N ASN A 59 4.55 -7.15 -5.27
CA ASN A 59 5.53 -7.15 -4.19
C ASN A 59 6.56 -6.04 -4.31
N THR A 60 7.17 -5.87 -5.47
CA THR A 60 8.31 -4.96 -5.63
C THR A 60 7.88 -3.50 -5.49
N GLU A 61 6.72 -3.13 -6.03
CA GLU A 61 6.15 -1.79 -5.94
C GLU A 61 5.76 -1.41 -4.52
N PHE A 62 5.42 -2.41 -3.71
CA PHE A 62 5.15 -2.26 -2.29
C PHE A 62 6.43 -2.28 -1.47
N THR A 63 7.26 -3.35 -1.59
CA THR A 63 8.36 -3.58 -0.66
C THR A 63 9.56 -2.66 -0.88
N ALA A 64 9.87 -2.27 -2.13
CA ALA A 64 11.01 -1.40 -2.40
C ALA A 64 10.91 -0.02 -1.72
N PRO A 65 9.82 0.75 -1.90
CA PRO A 65 9.67 2.01 -1.16
C PRO A 65 9.46 1.79 0.34
N PHE A 66 8.81 0.68 0.75
CA PHE A 66 8.61 0.34 2.15
C PHE A 66 9.95 0.20 2.88
N ASP A 67 10.90 -0.55 2.30
CA ASP A 67 12.24 -0.74 2.86
C ASP A 67 13.00 0.59 3.00
N ILE A 68 13.01 1.42 1.95
CA ILE A 68 13.69 2.71 1.99
C ILE A 68 13.13 3.60 3.10
N PHE A 69 11.81 3.72 3.19
CA PHE A 69 11.16 4.60 4.16
C PHE A 69 11.29 4.06 5.59
N GLN A 70 11.15 2.74 5.79
CA GLN A 70 11.34 2.12 7.09
C GLN A 70 12.78 2.29 7.60
N HIS A 71 13.78 2.24 6.74
CA HIS A 71 15.18 2.41 7.13
C HIS A 71 15.55 3.85 7.54
N THR A 72 14.64 4.82 7.38
CA THR A 72 14.84 6.18 7.90
C THR A 72 14.99 6.21 9.42
N ILE A 73 14.43 5.22 10.15
CA ILE A 73 14.55 5.10 11.61
C ILE A 73 16.00 4.89 12.08
N PHE A 74 16.87 4.39 11.22
CA PHE A 74 18.30 4.18 11.50
C PHE A 74 19.17 5.40 11.15
N ARG A 75 18.56 6.56 10.91
CA ARG A 75 19.27 7.80 10.56
C ARG A 75 19.04 8.86 11.60
N ASP A 76 20.14 9.35 12.18
CA ASP A 76 20.10 10.39 13.18
C ASP A 76 19.81 11.77 12.56
N SER A 77 19.23 12.65 13.39
CA SER A 77 19.03 14.06 13.06
C SER A 77 18.10 14.33 11.86
N ILE A 78 17.20 13.40 11.55
CA ILE A 78 16.14 13.59 10.57
C ILE A 78 14.77 13.32 11.21
N LYS A 79 13.71 13.89 10.60
CA LYS A 79 12.34 13.48 10.90
C LYS A 79 12.08 12.15 10.19
N SER A 80 12.34 11.02 10.86
CA SER A 80 12.15 9.68 10.30
C SER A 80 10.68 9.38 9.98
N MET A 81 10.40 8.22 9.45
CA MET A 81 9.05 7.82 9.03
C MET A 81 8.48 6.73 9.93
N ASN A 82 7.19 6.82 10.22
CA ASN A 82 6.35 5.70 10.62
C ASN A 82 5.77 5.12 9.34
N VAL A 83 6.03 3.86 9.06
CA VAL A 83 5.57 3.20 7.84
C VAL A 83 4.54 2.15 8.23
N PHE A 84 3.38 2.16 7.59
CA PHE A 84 2.29 1.25 7.86
C PHE A 84 1.45 0.99 6.62
N THR A 85 0.65 -0.07 6.65
CA THR A 85 -0.22 -0.49 5.57
C THR A 85 -1.68 -0.13 5.86
N VAL A 86 -2.43 0.21 4.81
CA VAL A 86 -3.87 0.45 4.87
C VAL A 86 -4.57 -0.35 3.76
N ALA A 87 -5.72 -0.94 4.07
CA ALA A 87 -6.54 -1.68 3.12
C ALA A 87 -8.03 -1.51 3.43
N ASN A 88 -8.91 -2.00 2.57
CA ASN A 88 -10.36 -2.03 2.81
C ASN A 88 -10.83 -3.26 3.61
N THR A 89 -9.91 -4.01 4.17
CA THR A 89 -10.19 -5.27 4.88
C THR A 89 -9.38 -5.41 6.15
N ASP A 90 -9.91 -6.18 7.10
CA ASP A 90 -9.19 -6.63 8.30
C ASP A 90 -8.52 -8.00 8.10
N ASN A 91 -8.77 -8.65 6.96
CA ASN A 91 -8.18 -9.93 6.61
C ASN A 91 -6.84 -9.71 5.90
N PRO A 92 -5.93 -10.71 5.94
CA PRO A 92 -4.75 -10.67 5.10
C PRO A 92 -5.11 -10.55 3.62
N ILE A 93 -4.48 -9.61 2.91
CA ILE A 93 -4.49 -9.56 1.45
C ILE A 93 -3.43 -10.52 0.89
N THR A 94 -3.63 -10.99 -0.32
CA THR A 94 -2.64 -11.79 -1.04
C THR A 94 -2.08 -10.96 -2.19
N THR A 95 -0.76 -10.81 -2.23
CA THR A 95 -0.10 -10.10 -3.33
C THR A 95 -0.16 -10.92 -4.62
N PHE A 96 0.11 -10.29 -5.77
CA PHE A 96 0.14 -10.98 -7.05
C PHE A 96 1.08 -12.19 -7.05
N GLU A 97 2.22 -12.10 -6.36
CA GLU A 97 3.20 -13.18 -6.25
C GLU A 97 2.92 -14.14 -5.08
N GLY A 98 1.80 -13.99 -4.38
CA GLY A 98 1.32 -14.94 -3.37
C GLY A 98 1.79 -14.70 -1.93
N VAL A 99 2.40 -13.56 -1.61
CA VAL A 99 2.71 -13.18 -0.23
C VAL A 99 1.43 -12.70 0.47
N ARG A 100 1.20 -13.16 1.69
CA ARG A 100 0.06 -12.73 2.50
C ARG A 100 0.48 -11.65 3.48
N ILE A 101 -0.23 -10.53 3.48
CA ILE A 101 0.04 -9.36 4.31
C ILE A 101 -1.20 -9.02 5.10
N LEU A 102 -1.08 -8.94 6.43
CA LEU A 102 -2.13 -8.42 7.29
C LEU A 102 -2.01 -6.88 7.33
N PRO A 103 -3.03 -6.13 6.88
CA PRO A 103 -2.99 -4.67 6.94
C PRO A 103 -2.93 -4.15 8.39
N ASP A 104 -2.19 -3.07 8.61
CA ASP A 104 -2.16 -2.39 9.91
C ASP A 104 -3.49 -1.68 10.21
N PHE A 105 -4.11 -1.08 9.21
CA PHE A 105 -5.40 -0.37 9.34
C PHE A 105 -6.37 -0.74 8.22
N ASN A 106 -7.64 -0.80 8.60
CA ASN A 106 -8.75 -0.82 7.64
C ASN A 106 -9.29 0.60 7.47
N TYR A 107 -9.12 1.17 6.26
CA TYR A 107 -9.49 2.56 6.01
C TYR A 107 -11.01 2.83 5.99
N GLU A 108 -11.84 1.79 5.94
CA GLU A 108 -13.30 1.94 6.04
C GLU A 108 -13.81 1.94 7.50
N LYS A 109 -13.05 1.33 8.42
CA LYS A 109 -13.53 1.07 9.79
C LYS A 109 -12.70 1.73 10.87
N ASP A 110 -11.39 1.86 10.66
CA ASP A 110 -10.49 2.33 11.69
C ASP A 110 -10.37 3.87 11.67
N SER A 111 -10.09 4.45 12.84
CA SER A 111 -9.67 5.83 12.93
C SER A 111 -8.20 5.93 12.50
N LEU A 112 -7.97 6.40 11.29
CA LEU A 112 -6.63 6.50 10.74
C LEU A 112 -5.84 7.65 11.38
N PRO A 113 -4.52 7.48 11.58
CA PRO A 113 -3.66 8.60 11.88
C PRO A 113 -3.63 9.58 10.70
N LYS A 114 -3.23 10.83 10.95
CA LYS A 114 -2.94 11.76 9.84
C LYS A 114 -1.89 11.13 8.94
N ILE A 115 -2.18 11.01 7.65
CA ILE A 115 -1.26 10.50 6.64
C ILE A 115 -0.53 11.68 6.02
N ASP A 116 0.80 11.71 6.13
CA ASP A 116 1.64 12.73 5.52
C ASP A 116 2.08 12.34 4.11
N ILE A 117 2.29 11.04 3.87
CA ILE A 117 2.68 10.48 2.58
C ILE A 117 1.81 9.26 2.29
N LEU A 118 1.10 9.29 1.16
CA LEU A 118 0.37 8.13 0.65
C LEU A 118 1.20 7.49 -0.46
N VAL A 119 1.40 6.18 -0.37
CA VAL A 119 2.03 5.38 -1.42
C VAL A 119 0.99 4.44 -2.01
N VAL A 120 0.80 4.50 -3.32
CA VAL A 120 -0.11 3.63 -4.08
C VAL A 120 0.73 2.72 -4.99
N PRO A 121 1.08 1.50 -4.53
CA PRO A 121 1.70 0.49 -5.38
C PRO A 121 0.76 0.05 -6.49
N SER A 122 1.26 -0.67 -7.48
CA SER A 122 0.42 -1.35 -8.46
C SER A 122 -0.30 -2.55 -7.84
N ALA A 123 -1.49 -2.85 -8.38
CA ALA A 123 -2.22 -4.08 -8.11
C ALA A 123 -2.80 -4.65 -9.42
N GLU A 124 -3.15 -5.92 -9.42
CA GLU A 124 -3.56 -6.70 -10.59
C GLU A 124 -4.70 -6.03 -11.39
N HIS A 125 -5.63 -5.36 -10.68
CA HIS A 125 -6.84 -4.78 -11.27
C HIS A 125 -6.85 -3.25 -11.35
N HIS A 126 -5.69 -2.59 -11.24
CA HIS A 126 -5.57 -1.12 -11.35
C HIS A 126 -5.88 -0.55 -12.75
N LEU A 127 -6.01 -1.41 -13.77
CA LEU A 127 -6.41 -0.99 -15.12
C LEU A 127 -7.89 -1.29 -15.43
N ASP A 128 -8.59 -1.94 -14.51
CA ASP A 128 -9.98 -2.35 -14.70
C ASP A 128 -10.86 -2.15 -13.47
N SER A 129 -11.17 -3.18 -12.68
CA SER A 129 -12.19 -3.15 -11.64
C SER A 129 -11.88 -2.21 -10.47
N ASP A 130 -10.62 -2.00 -10.10
CA ASP A 130 -10.26 -1.11 -9.01
C ASP A 130 -10.58 0.35 -9.35
N LEU A 131 -10.63 0.70 -10.63
CA LEU A 131 -11.02 2.05 -11.08
C LEU A 131 -12.52 2.32 -10.93
N GLU A 132 -13.33 1.31 -10.68
CA GLU A 132 -14.76 1.43 -10.41
C GLU A 132 -15.08 1.34 -8.91
N ASP A 133 -14.08 1.12 -8.05
CA ASP A 133 -14.23 1.12 -6.59
C ASP A 133 -14.27 2.56 -6.04
N GLU A 134 -15.49 3.07 -5.88
CA GLU A 134 -15.71 4.41 -5.34
C GLU A 134 -15.17 4.57 -3.90
N THR A 135 -15.12 3.51 -3.11
CA THR A 135 -14.59 3.55 -1.74
C THR A 135 -13.09 3.79 -1.76
N LEU A 136 -12.38 3.06 -2.62
CA LEU A 136 -10.95 3.24 -2.88
C LEU A 136 -10.65 4.67 -3.36
N LEU A 137 -11.36 5.11 -4.41
CA LEU A 137 -11.15 6.44 -5.00
C LEU A 137 -11.45 7.57 -4.00
N ASN A 138 -12.50 7.43 -3.20
CA ASN A 138 -12.84 8.41 -2.18
C ASN A 138 -11.80 8.43 -1.04
N PHE A 139 -11.27 7.28 -0.63
CA PHE A 139 -10.18 7.22 0.34
C PHE A 139 -8.95 8.00 -0.16
N VAL A 140 -8.50 7.73 -1.38
CA VAL A 140 -7.35 8.42 -1.99
C VAL A 140 -7.59 9.93 -2.08
N LYS A 141 -8.78 10.38 -2.53
CA LYS A 141 -9.16 11.80 -2.57
C LYS A 141 -9.18 12.45 -1.18
N GLN A 142 -9.61 11.73 -0.14
CA GLN A 142 -9.65 12.27 1.22
C GLN A 142 -8.25 12.45 1.79
N VAL A 143 -7.38 11.46 1.62
CA VAL A 143 -5.98 11.53 2.07
C VAL A 143 -5.25 12.65 1.34
N ASP A 144 -5.48 12.78 0.02
CA ASP A 144 -4.86 13.81 -0.81
C ASP A 144 -5.02 15.22 -0.24
N LYS A 145 -6.19 15.57 0.34
CA LYS A 145 -6.47 16.94 0.85
C LYS A 145 -5.42 17.44 1.85
N ASN A 146 -4.84 16.53 2.64
CA ASN A 146 -3.95 16.87 3.75
C ASN A 146 -2.55 16.23 3.66
N ALA A 147 -2.33 15.37 2.68
CA ALA A 147 -1.04 14.74 2.45
C ALA A 147 -0.01 15.76 1.92
N LEU A 148 1.22 15.62 2.38
CA LEU A 148 2.38 16.36 1.86
C LEU A 148 2.80 15.80 0.50
N PHE A 149 2.74 14.47 0.35
CA PHE A 149 3.02 13.76 -0.90
C PHE A 149 2.00 12.65 -1.12
N VAL A 150 1.65 12.45 -2.39
CA VAL A 150 0.94 11.27 -2.89
C VAL A 150 1.81 10.65 -3.97
N THR A 151 2.24 9.42 -3.74
CA THR A 151 3.16 8.72 -4.64
C THR A 151 2.49 7.50 -5.25
N SER A 152 2.87 7.17 -6.48
CA SER A 152 2.46 5.93 -7.12
C SER A 152 3.64 5.21 -7.75
N HIS A 153 3.54 3.89 -7.78
CA HIS A 153 4.50 3.03 -8.44
C HIS A 153 3.77 2.17 -9.46
N CYS A 154 4.33 2.08 -10.69
CA CYS A 154 3.73 1.32 -11.78
C CYS A 154 2.28 1.83 -12.02
N ASP A 155 1.31 0.94 -12.14
CA ASP A 155 -0.07 1.26 -12.46
C ASP A 155 -0.89 1.84 -11.30
N GLY A 156 -0.28 2.01 -10.12
CA GLY A 156 -0.88 2.86 -9.08
C GLY A 156 -1.21 4.28 -9.56
N ALA A 157 -0.56 4.74 -10.63
CA ALA A 157 -0.86 6.01 -11.27
C ALA A 157 -2.26 6.06 -11.90
N PHE A 158 -2.83 4.94 -12.34
CA PHE A 158 -4.20 4.87 -12.86
C PHE A 158 -5.24 5.19 -11.79
N VAL A 159 -5.03 4.72 -10.56
CA VAL A 159 -5.88 5.05 -9.42
C VAL A 159 -5.84 6.56 -9.14
N LEU A 160 -4.65 7.18 -9.15
CA LEU A 160 -4.52 8.63 -8.96
C LEU A 160 -5.19 9.41 -10.10
N ALA A 161 -5.03 8.96 -11.35
CA ALA A 161 -5.68 9.56 -12.52
C ALA A 161 -7.20 9.46 -12.44
N LYS A 162 -7.75 8.28 -12.13
CA LYS A 162 -9.21 8.07 -11.99
C LYS A 162 -9.79 8.88 -10.84
N ALA A 163 -9.02 9.08 -9.77
CA ALA A 163 -9.39 9.96 -8.67
C ALA A 163 -9.34 11.47 -9.04
N GLY A 164 -8.85 11.84 -10.24
CA GLY A 164 -8.73 13.22 -10.70
C GLY A 164 -7.56 14.00 -10.07
N LEU A 165 -6.63 13.29 -9.41
CA LEU A 165 -5.51 13.94 -8.73
C LEU A 165 -4.42 14.41 -9.69
N LEU A 166 -4.36 13.83 -10.89
CA LEU A 166 -3.34 14.13 -11.89
C LEU A 166 -3.82 15.13 -12.98
N ASP A 167 -5.03 15.68 -12.89
CA ASP A 167 -5.66 16.51 -13.92
C ASP A 167 -4.83 17.75 -14.31
N HIS A 168 -4.00 18.26 -13.41
CA HIS A 168 -3.16 19.44 -13.63
C HIS A 168 -1.67 19.16 -13.35
N SER A 169 -1.29 17.90 -13.43
CA SER A 169 0.05 17.43 -13.10
C SER A 169 0.65 16.63 -14.24
N VAL A 170 1.98 16.75 -14.39
CA VAL A 170 2.76 15.86 -15.25
C VAL A 170 2.99 14.55 -14.50
N SER A 171 2.83 13.42 -15.19
CA SER A 171 2.89 12.09 -14.57
C SER A 171 3.58 11.05 -15.44
N THR A 172 3.82 9.88 -14.88
CA THR A 172 4.24 8.67 -15.60
C THR A 172 3.62 7.44 -14.97
N THR A 173 3.72 6.30 -15.63
CA THR A 173 3.28 4.98 -15.15
C THR A 173 4.24 3.91 -15.69
N PHE A 174 3.86 2.63 -15.56
CA PHE A 174 4.65 1.53 -16.08
C PHE A 174 4.88 1.69 -17.61
N PRO A 175 6.10 1.44 -18.12
CA PRO A 175 6.46 1.78 -19.50
C PRO A 175 5.57 1.17 -20.57
N SER A 176 5.08 -0.08 -20.41
CA SER A 176 4.18 -0.70 -21.39
C SER A 176 2.76 -0.13 -21.35
N ASP A 177 2.36 0.54 -20.28
CA ASP A 177 1.00 1.00 -20.03
C ASP A 177 0.81 2.51 -20.26
N ILE A 178 1.88 3.21 -20.68
CA ILE A 178 1.85 4.63 -21.04
C ILE A 178 0.77 4.93 -22.09
N ASP A 179 0.70 4.16 -23.16
CA ASP A 179 -0.26 4.39 -24.23
C ASP A 179 -1.69 4.02 -23.81
N THR A 180 -1.84 3.02 -22.94
CA THR A 180 -3.12 2.68 -22.32
C THR A 180 -3.59 3.83 -21.42
N MET A 181 -2.72 4.36 -20.57
CA MET A 181 -3.05 5.48 -19.70
C MET A 181 -3.44 6.74 -20.48
N ARG A 182 -2.72 7.06 -21.58
CA ARG A 182 -3.06 8.18 -22.48
C ARG A 182 -4.41 8.00 -23.16
N LYS A 183 -4.75 6.76 -23.53
CA LYS A 183 -6.05 6.43 -24.13
C LYS A 183 -7.19 6.57 -23.12
N MET A 184 -6.99 6.12 -21.90
CA MET A 184 -8.00 6.18 -20.84
C MET A 184 -8.17 7.61 -20.29
N PHE A 185 -7.08 8.37 -20.20
CA PHE A 185 -7.05 9.72 -19.64
C PHE A 185 -6.41 10.72 -20.63
N PRO A 186 -7.10 11.04 -21.73
CA PRO A 186 -6.50 11.76 -22.88
C PRO A 186 -6.13 13.23 -22.55
N ASN A 187 -6.60 13.77 -21.44
CA ASN A 187 -6.29 15.15 -21.03
C ASN A 187 -5.06 15.23 -20.09
N LEU A 188 -4.50 14.11 -19.65
CA LEU A 188 -3.33 14.10 -18.76
C LEU A 188 -2.02 14.24 -19.55
N ASP A 189 -1.05 14.94 -18.96
CA ASP A 189 0.33 14.99 -19.46
C ASP A 189 1.13 13.80 -18.93
N ILE A 190 1.19 12.73 -19.72
CA ILE A 190 1.83 11.46 -19.33
C ILE A 190 3.15 11.32 -20.07
N ARG A 191 4.24 11.28 -19.32
CA ARG A 191 5.62 11.19 -19.84
C ARG A 191 6.07 9.75 -19.96
N LYS A 192 6.80 9.46 -21.05
CA LYS A 192 7.53 8.21 -21.27
C LYS A 192 9.04 8.49 -21.14
N ASP A 193 9.83 7.42 -21.12
CA ASP A 193 11.30 7.49 -21.07
C ASP A 193 11.86 8.16 -19.80
N VAL A 194 11.05 8.21 -18.74
CA VAL A 194 11.46 8.65 -17.40
C VAL A 194 11.11 7.56 -16.39
N LEU A 195 11.91 7.43 -15.33
CA LEU A 195 11.64 6.47 -14.26
C LEU A 195 10.71 7.03 -13.19
N PHE A 196 10.68 8.35 -13.05
CA PHE A 196 9.68 9.02 -12.23
C PHE A 196 9.48 10.48 -12.66
N VAL A 197 8.32 11.01 -12.28
CA VAL A 197 7.95 12.43 -12.40
C VAL A 197 7.56 12.94 -11.03
N HIS A 198 8.12 14.09 -10.63
CA HIS A 198 7.70 14.83 -9.45
C HIS A 198 7.08 16.16 -9.87
N ASP A 199 5.79 16.35 -9.66
CA ASP A 199 5.06 17.60 -9.93
C ASP A 199 4.24 18.01 -8.69
N GLY A 200 4.67 19.07 -8.02
CA GLY A 200 4.03 19.57 -6.81
C GLY A 200 4.16 18.55 -5.66
N LYS A 201 3.03 17.94 -5.24
CA LYS A 201 3.01 16.89 -4.22
C LYS A 201 2.91 15.47 -4.80
N TYR A 202 2.78 15.35 -6.12
CA TYR A 202 2.63 14.06 -6.78
C TYR A 202 3.98 13.54 -7.28
N LEU A 203 4.30 12.31 -6.90
CA LEU A 203 5.47 11.59 -7.37
C LEU A 203 5.00 10.28 -8.00
N THR A 204 4.97 10.20 -9.31
CA THR A 204 4.58 9.01 -10.05
C THR A 204 5.81 8.33 -10.63
N SER A 205 5.87 7.00 -10.62
CA SER A 205 7.05 6.25 -11.07
C SER A 205 6.71 5.04 -11.93
N ALA A 206 7.69 4.64 -12.74
CA ALA A 206 7.62 3.49 -13.63
C ALA A 206 7.43 2.14 -12.90
N GLY A 207 7.69 2.08 -11.60
CA GLY A 207 7.51 0.84 -10.84
C GLY A 207 8.60 -0.21 -11.05
N GLY A 208 8.27 -1.48 -10.79
CA GLY A 208 9.23 -2.56 -10.77
C GLY A 208 10.37 -2.31 -9.79
N ALA A 209 11.54 -2.83 -10.06
CA ALA A 209 12.75 -2.56 -9.28
C ALA A 209 13.14 -1.06 -9.25
N LYS A 210 12.56 -0.24 -10.16
CA LYS A 210 12.76 1.21 -10.20
C LYS A 210 11.97 1.97 -9.15
N SER A 211 11.14 1.29 -8.38
CA SER A 211 10.48 1.83 -7.19
C SER A 211 11.47 2.25 -6.10
N PHE A 212 12.66 1.62 -6.03
CA PHE A 212 13.75 2.06 -5.17
C PHE A 212 14.23 3.48 -5.52
N GLU A 213 14.38 3.80 -6.81
CA GLU A 213 14.88 5.10 -7.26
C GLU A 213 13.90 6.23 -6.91
N ALA A 214 12.59 6.02 -7.07
CA ALA A 214 11.59 7.02 -6.71
C ALA A 214 11.55 7.25 -5.19
N ALA A 215 11.65 6.18 -4.38
CA ALA A 215 11.69 6.29 -2.92
C ALA A 215 12.98 6.98 -2.43
N LEU A 216 14.14 6.63 -3.00
CA LEU A 216 15.42 7.29 -2.70
C LEU A 216 15.40 8.76 -3.10
N TYR A 217 14.78 9.09 -4.24
CA TYR A 217 14.57 10.47 -4.64
C TYR A 217 13.73 11.25 -3.61
N LEU A 218 12.62 10.69 -3.15
CA LEU A 218 11.80 11.36 -2.14
C LEU A 218 12.57 11.57 -0.83
N CYS A 219 13.39 10.59 -0.43
CA CYS A 219 14.30 10.75 0.71
C CYS A 219 15.37 11.80 0.47
N GLU A 220 15.92 11.90 -0.75
CA GLU A 220 16.88 12.95 -1.12
C GLU A 220 16.23 14.33 -1.07
N TYR A 221 15.00 14.45 -1.56
CA TYR A 221 14.23 15.68 -1.51
C TYR A 221 13.92 16.14 -0.08
N LEU A 222 13.56 15.21 0.81
CA LEU A 222 13.19 15.51 2.20
C LEU A 222 14.41 15.73 3.11
N TYR A 223 15.49 14.99 2.91
CA TYR A 223 16.60 14.88 3.86
C TYR A 223 17.97 15.24 3.27
N GLY A 224 18.03 15.47 1.96
CA GLY A 224 19.25 15.77 1.23
C GLY A 224 20.05 14.54 0.78
N LYS A 225 20.92 14.79 -0.20
CA LYS A 225 21.73 13.77 -0.92
C LYS A 225 22.50 12.82 0.01
N LYS A 226 23.07 13.34 1.10
CA LYS A 226 23.88 12.53 2.04
C LYS A 226 23.05 11.45 2.74
N VAL A 227 21.82 11.78 3.14
CA VAL A 227 20.92 10.82 3.81
C VAL A 227 20.42 9.77 2.82
N ALA A 228 19.97 10.19 1.63
CA ALA A 228 19.54 9.27 0.58
C ALA A 228 20.65 8.28 0.20
N LYS A 229 21.88 8.76 0.03
CA LYS A 229 23.04 7.89 -0.25
C LYS A 229 23.25 6.84 0.85
N ARG A 230 23.20 7.24 2.11
CA ARG A 230 23.35 6.31 3.24
C ARG A 230 22.19 5.30 3.36
N LEU A 231 20.96 5.67 2.95
CA LEU A 231 19.83 4.74 2.86
C LEU A 231 20.10 3.70 1.77
N ALA A 232 20.52 4.15 0.59
CA ALA A 232 20.86 3.28 -0.54
C ALA A 232 22.02 2.33 -0.22
N GLU A 233 23.09 2.83 0.41
CA GLU A 233 24.22 2.02 0.88
C GLU A 233 23.78 0.90 1.84
N GLY A 234 22.79 1.16 2.69
CA GLY A 234 22.20 0.17 3.61
C GLY A 234 21.48 -0.99 2.90
N LEU A 235 21.11 -0.82 1.65
CA LEU A 235 20.47 -1.83 0.77
C LEU A 235 21.38 -2.24 -0.41
N VAL A 236 22.67 -1.85 -0.36
CA VAL A 236 23.68 -2.13 -1.41
C VAL A 236 23.25 -1.57 -2.78
N ILE A 237 22.58 -0.41 -2.79
CA ILE A 237 22.15 0.29 -4.00
C ILE A 237 23.16 1.41 -4.31
N ASP A 238 23.67 1.48 -5.56
CA ASP A 238 24.46 2.61 -6.05
C ASP A 238 23.53 3.76 -6.46
N TRP A 239 23.30 4.69 -5.54
CA TRP A 239 22.43 5.82 -5.75
C TRP A 239 23.15 7.04 -6.30
N ASN A 240 22.72 7.48 -7.47
CA ASN A 240 23.10 8.74 -8.06
C ASN A 240 21.96 9.31 -8.90
N LEU A 241 21.26 10.33 -8.39
CA LEU A 241 20.13 10.97 -9.05
C LEU A 241 20.45 11.46 -10.47
N GLU A 242 21.67 11.94 -10.73
CA GLU A 242 22.10 12.44 -12.04
C GLU A 242 22.08 11.35 -13.13
N LYS A 243 22.16 10.07 -12.73
CA LYS A 243 22.11 8.91 -13.64
C LYS A 243 20.72 8.36 -13.84
N VAL A 244 19.70 8.86 -13.13
CA VAL A 244 18.33 8.38 -13.17
C VAL A 244 17.54 9.25 -14.13
N PRO A 245 16.95 8.71 -15.21
CA PRO A 245 16.04 9.46 -16.06
C PRO A 245 14.79 9.89 -15.26
N HIS A 246 14.63 11.17 -15.02
CA HIS A 246 13.54 11.70 -14.23
C HIS A 246 13.12 13.10 -14.68
N LEU A 247 11.96 13.55 -14.23
CA LEU A 247 11.45 14.88 -14.47
C LEU A 247 10.94 15.49 -13.16
N VAL A 248 11.45 16.67 -12.82
CA VAL A 248 10.95 17.48 -11.71
C VAL A 248 10.39 18.77 -12.26
N ILE A 249 9.09 19.00 -11.99
CA ILE A 249 8.39 20.23 -12.42
C ILE A 249 8.56 21.28 -11.33
N THR A 250 9.34 22.30 -11.64
CA THR A 250 9.46 23.50 -10.79
C THR A 250 8.41 24.52 -11.24
N LYS A 251 7.45 24.81 -10.39
CA LYS A 251 6.46 25.88 -10.59
C LYS A 251 6.93 27.16 -9.96
#